data_a872a5a34910e323e4e6600d0c679369
#
_entry.id   a872a5a34910e323e4e6600d0c679369
#
_cell.length_a   1.000
_cell.length_b   1.000
_cell.length_c   1.000
_cell.angle_alpha   90.00
_cell.angle_beta   90.00
_cell.angle_gamma   90.00
#
_symmetry.space_group_name_H-M   'P 1'
#
loop_
_entity.id
_entity.type
_entity.pdbx_description
1 polymer ?
#
loop_
_entity_poly.entity_id
_entity_poly.type
_entity_poly.pdbx_seq_one_letter_code
_entity_poly.pdbx_strand_id
1 'polypeptide(L)'
;MKKVLLVTFSDNADHQDTLFGMYEEMRKMKKWDVYLLCIKTPKVGLQQSDHTWLVDCPERPGVTQKTFNLPLLFSVIHRIRKEHFDAIYFESLHTWNLPIMMMAGKAKTYQVIHEVIPHEGDSQVKMVDLMNKAVVKFADMIVLRNKTYIQDLIDRYDISADRVKYLELWRRYPEYTAAVHNGRVLFFGRINPYKGVDNLLEIVRLCPDIKFDVIGRVDSQMQEVVGQLAKEKNVKLNNDYVTDEEMRDAFVNCDWVIVPYNSASQSGIIVDAYKYSRPVIAFAVGAIPEQVDVDKSGYLVEAGDNKKFAEKLKEAMSVDKDEYDTISRYAYQYGSKKYATSGAVERFVKLLENGDRK
;
A
#
# COMPACT_ATOMS: atom_id res chain seq x y z
N MET A 1 -14.59 2.32 27.86
CA MET A 1 -13.74 1.73 26.80
C MET A 1 -13.05 2.89 26.12
N LYS A 2 -11.74 2.78 25.81
CA LYS A 2 -11.01 3.83 25.07
C LYS A 2 -11.55 3.94 23.66
N LYS A 3 -11.52 5.17 23.11
CA LYS A 3 -12.06 5.49 21.78
C LYS A 3 -10.95 5.79 20.78
N VAL A 4 -11.07 5.23 19.59
CA VAL A 4 -10.16 5.54 18.48
C VAL A 4 -10.94 5.96 17.24
N LEU A 5 -10.46 7.01 16.58
CA LEU A 5 -10.95 7.46 15.28
C LEU A 5 -9.96 7.09 14.20
N LEU A 6 -10.40 6.31 13.23
CA LEU A 6 -9.66 5.99 12.01
C LEU A 6 -10.09 6.96 10.91
N VAL A 7 -9.14 7.61 10.25
CA VAL A 7 -9.40 8.69 9.29
C VAL A 7 -8.76 8.40 7.94
N THR A 8 -9.54 8.46 6.86
CA THR A 8 -9.04 8.54 5.49
C THR A 8 -9.90 9.45 4.64
N PHE A 9 -9.29 10.44 4.01
CA PHE A 9 -9.90 11.30 2.98
C PHE A 9 -9.41 10.93 1.58
N SER A 10 -8.86 9.74 1.42
CA SER A 10 -8.43 9.23 0.13
C SER A 10 -9.62 8.67 -0.64
N ASP A 11 -9.66 8.95 -1.94
CA ASP A 11 -10.54 8.34 -2.92
C ASP A 11 -9.97 7.01 -3.46
N ASN A 12 -8.75 6.64 -3.05
CA ASN A 12 -8.11 5.39 -3.44
C ASN A 12 -8.80 4.21 -2.74
N ALA A 13 -9.31 3.27 -3.52
CA ALA A 13 -10.00 2.08 -3.01
C ALA A 13 -9.10 1.25 -2.06
N ASP A 14 -7.81 1.10 -2.38
CA ASP A 14 -6.84 0.39 -1.54
C ASP A 14 -6.72 0.98 -0.13
N HIS A 15 -6.62 2.31 -0.01
CA HIS A 15 -6.54 2.97 1.29
C HIS A 15 -7.84 2.81 2.08
N GLN A 16 -8.97 2.87 1.39
CA GLN A 16 -10.28 2.70 2.00
C GLN A 16 -10.48 1.26 2.47
N ASP A 17 -10.24 0.25 1.62
CA ASP A 17 -10.39 -1.16 1.98
C ASP A 17 -9.44 -1.58 3.11
N THR A 18 -8.19 -1.11 3.05
CA THR A 18 -7.20 -1.32 4.10
C THR A 18 -7.70 -0.81 5.45
N LEU A 19 -8.13 0.45 5.52
CA LEU A 19 -8.58 1.06 6.77
C LEU A 19 -9.94 0.50 7.23
N PHE A 20 -10.83 0.18 6.30
CA PHE A 20 -12.11 -0.42 6.60
C PHE A 20 -11.95 -1.84 7.15
N GLY A 21 -11.05 -2.64 6.59
CA GLY A 21 -10.69 -3.95 7.15
C GLY A 21 -10.20 -3.85 8.59
N MET A 22 -9.33 -2.86 8.89
CA MET A 22 -8.89 -2.58 10.26
C MET A 22 -10.06 -2.20 11.17
N TYR A 23 -10.94 -1.31 10.71
CA TYR A 23 -12.13 -0.88 11.46
C TYR A 23 -13.02 -2.07 11.85
N GLU A 24 -13.31 -2.96 10.91
CA GLU A 24 -14.14 -4.15 11.19
C GLU A 24 -13.47 -5.11 12.18
N GLU A 25 -12.19 -5.43 11.98
CA GLU A 25 -11.47 -6.35 12.86
C GLU A 25 -11.32 -5.79 14.28
N MET A 26 -11.01 -4.50 14.43
CA MET A 26 -10.92 -3.87 15.75
C MET A 26 -12.28 -3.91 16.49
N ARG A 27 -13.40 -3.72 15.77
CA ARG A 27 -14.73 -3.82 16.37
C ARG A 27 -15.07 -5.24 16.85
N LYS A 28 -14.63 -6.28 16.13
CA LYS A 28 -14.76 -7.67 16.55
C LYS A 28 -14.00 -7.95 17.86
N MET A 29 -12.84 -7.34 18.04
CA MET A 29 -12.03 -7.51 19.26
C MET A 29 -12.70 -6.91 20.53
N LYS A 30 -13.58 -5.92 20.40
CA LYS A 30 -14.29 -5.25 21.51
C LYS A 30 -13.36 -4.66 22.58
N LYS A 31 -12.12 -4.35 22.26
CA LYS A 31 -11.13 -3.73 23.16
C LYS A 31 -11.17 -2.21 23.12
N TRP A 32 -11.51 -1.66 21.95
CA TRP A 32 -11.62 -0.24 21.68
C TRP A 32 -13.00 0.08 21.11
N ASP A 33 -13.53 1.26 21.42
CA ASP A 33 -14.69 1.82 20.75
C ASP A 33 -14.20 2.54 19.48
N VAL A 34 -14.47 1.96 18.32
CA VAL A 34 -13.82 2.31 17.04
C VAL A 34 -14.76 3.08 16.15
N TYR A 35 -14.31 4.22 15.69
CA TYR A 35 -15.01 5.10 14.76
C TYR A 35 -14.22 5.22 13.46
N LEU A 36 -14.93 5.47 12.35
CA LEU A 36 -14.34 5.69 11.02
C LEU A 36 -14.83 7.02 10.45
N LEU A 37 -13.90 7.85 10.02
CA LEU A 37 -14.16 9.09 9.27
C LEU A 37 -13.61 8.95 7.86
N CYS A 38 -14.49 9.06 6.86
CA CYS A 38 -14.17 8.84 5.46
C CYS A 38 -14.86 9.89 4.56
N ILE A 39 -14.44 10.00 3.32
CA ILE A 39 -15.13 10.82 2.30
C ILE A 39 -16.55 10.29 2.05
N LYS A 40 -17.45 11.16 1.61
CA LYS A 40 -18.89 10.85 1.42
C LYS A 40 -19.15 9.79 0.34
N THR A 41 -18.30 9.68 -0.65
CA THR A 41 -18.40 8.74 -1.77
C THR A 41 -17.30 7.68 -1.69
N PRO A 42 -17.35 6.78 -0.70
CA PRO A 42 -16.36 5.72 -0.62
C PRO A 42 -16.57 4.71 -1.75
N LYS A 43 -15.47 4.20 -2.31
CA LYS A 43 -15.49 3.12 -3.31
C LYS A 43 -15.80 1.75 -2.68
N VAL A 44 -15.58 1.62 -1.39
CA VAL A 44 -16.00 0.46 -0.60
C VAL A 44 -17.40 0.69 -0.03
N GLY A 45 -18.24 -0.33 0.07
CA GLY A 45 -19.65 -0.24 0.43
C GLY A 45 -19.93 0.22 1.87
N LEU A 46 -19.44 1.41 2.24
CA LEU A 46 -19.64 2.03 3.55
C LEU A 46 -20.97 2.77 3.65
N GLN A 47 -21.64 2.63 4.76
CA GLN A 47 -22.85 3.37 5.07
C GLN A 47 -22.65 4.27 6.30
N GLN A 48 -23.31 5.43 6.27
CA GLN A 48 -23.34 6.36 7.40
C GLN A 48 -23.93 5.68 8.65
N SER A 49 -23.29 5.85 9.80
CA SER A 49 -23.78 5.38 11.10
C SER A 49 -23.23 6.26 12.23
N ASP A 50 -23.57 5.95 13.47
CA ASP A 50 -23.01 6.66 14.62
C ASP A 50 -21.48 6.52 14.71
N HIS A 51 -20.93 5.36 14.28
CA HIS A 51 -19.51 5.06 14.28
C HIS A 51 -18.83 5.23 12.92
N THR A 52 -19.59 5.46 11.84
CA THR A 52 -19.07 5.68 10.48
C THR A 52 -19.53 7.03 9.97
N TRP A 53 -18.60 7.98 9.84
CA TRP A 53 -18.87 9.34 9.45
C TRP A 53 -18.41 9.58 8.02
N LEU A 54 -19.38 9.79 7.12
CA LEU A 54 -19.11 10.10 5.71
C LEU A 54 -19.24 11.61 5.50
N VAL A 55 -18.17 12.25 5.03
CA VAL A 55 -18.07 13.71 4.92
C VAL A 55 -17.81 14.13 3.49
N ASP A 56 -18.55 15.13 2.99
CA ASP A 56 -18.33 15.72 1.67
C ASP A 56 -17.14 16.70 1.70
N CYS A 57 -15.95 16.15 1.91
CA CYS A 57 -14.70 16.87 1.94
C CYS A 57 -13.96 16.74 0.59
N PRO A 58 -12.91 17.55 0.35
CA PRO A 58 -12.05 17.35 -0.81
C PRO A 58 -11.36 15.98 -0.75
N GLU A 59 -11.15 15.42 -1.93
CA GLU A 59 -10.35 14.21 -2.07
C GLU A 59 -8.86 14.50 -1.83
N ARG A 60 -8.11 13.47 -1.43
CA ARG A 60 -6.65 13.57 -1.26
C ARG A 60 -5.96 14.19 -2.50
N PRO A 61 -4.97 15.08 -2.34
CA PRO A 61 -4.38 15.61 -1.10
C PRO A 61 -5.20 16.71 -0.41
N GLY A 62 -6.36 17.05 -0.90
CA GLY A 62 -7.23 18.06 -0.31
C GLY A 62 -6.96 19.48 -0.77
N VAL A 63 -6.45 19.67 -1.98
CA VAL A 63 -6.18 20.98 -2.59
C VAL A 63 -7.21 21.29 -3.68
N THR A 64 -8.42 21.61 -3.26
CA THR A 64 -9.55 21.96 -4.13
C THR A 64 -10.36 23.10 -3.51
N GLN A 65 -11.35 23.63 -4.22
CA GLN A 65 -12.26 24.65 -3.65
C GLN A 65 -12.99 24.13 -2.39
N LYS A 66 -13.29 22.84 -2.32
CA LYS A 66 -13.92 22.19 -1.13
C LYS A 66 -13.03 22.23 0.12
N THR A 67 -11.72 22.43 -0.02
CA THR A 67 -10.78 22.57 1.11
C THR A 67 -11.17 23.73 2.02
N PHE A 68 -11.71 24.79 1.45
CA PHE A 68 -12.13 26.01 2.13
C PHE A 68 -13.55 25.94 2.70
N ASN A 69 -14.21 24.77 2.69
CA ASN A 69 -15.47 24.58 3.41
C ASN A 69 -15.21 24.54 4.93
N LEU A 70 -14.83 25.70 5.48
CA LEU A 70 -14.50 25.86 6.90
C LEU A 70 -15.67 25.50 7.83
N PRO A 71 -16.96 25.86 7.53
CA PRO A 71 -18.08 25.43 8.37
C PRO A 71 -18.14 23.91 8.53
N LEU A 72 -17.95 23.15 7.45
CA LEU A 72 -17.95 21.70 7.48
C LEU A 72 -16.75 21.15 8.27
N LEU A 73 -15.56 21.68 8.03
CA LEU A 73 -14.35 21.30 8.77
C LEU A 73 -14.52 21.53 10.26
N PHE A 74 -15.01 22.70 10.69
CA PHE A 74 -15.26 22.98 12.10
C PHE A 74 -16.35 22.10 12.69
N SER A 75 -17.38 21.74 11.92
CA SER A 75 -18.39 20.77 12.34
C SER A 75 -17.79 19.39 12.64
N VAL A 76 -16.88 18.91 11.76
CA VAL A 76 -16.13 17.66 11.96
C VAL A 76 -15.27 17.75 13.21
N ILE A 77 -14.50 18.82 13.37
CA ILE A 77 -13.65 19.03 14.55
C ILE A 77 -14.47 19.10 15.83
N HIS A 78 -15.61 19.81 15.81
CA HIS A 78 -16.53 19.87 16.96
C HIS A 78 -17.04 18.48 17.36
N ARG A 79 -17.43 17.67 16.37
CA ARG A 79 -17.86 16.29 16.61
C ARG A 79 -16.75 15.44 17.19
N ILE A 80 -15.52 15.53 16.66
CA ILE A 80 -14.33 14.84 17.20
C ILE A 80 -14.12 15.21 18.68
N ARG A 81 -14.18 16.50 19.01
CA ARG A 81 -13.99 16.97 20.39
C ARG A 81 -15.09 16.49 21.33
N LYS A 82 -16.34 16.46 20.86
CA LYS A 82 -17.49 15.99 21.64
C LYS A 82 -17.39 14.50 22.01
N GLU A 83 -16.83 13.68 21.11
CA GLU A 83 -16.68 12.23 21.34
C GLU A 83 -15.53 11.88 22.29
N HIS A 84 -14.59 12.81 22.55
CA HIS A 84 -13.44 12.59 23.44
C HIS A 84 -12.62 11.35 23.09
N PHE A 85 -12.06 11.32 21.89
CA PHE A 85 -11.17 10.24 21.45
C PHE A 85 -9.88 10.20 22.26
N ASP A 86 -9.38 8.98 22.54
CA ASP A 86 -8.07 8.73 23.11
C ASP A 86 -6.98 8.74 22.03
N ALA A 87 -7.33 8.28 20.82
CA ALA A 87 -6.42 8.24 19.68
C ALA A 87 -7.12 8.61 18.37
N ILE A 88 -6.40 9.27 17.45
CA ILE A 88 -6.80 9.54 16.06
C ILE A 88 -5.71 9.05 15.14
N TYR A 89 -6.06 8.19 14.19
CA TYR A 89 -5.15 7.60 13.23
C TYR A 89 -5.49 8.05 11.82
N PHE A 90 -4.53 8.71 11.15
CA PHE A 90 -4.66 9.21 9.80
C PHE A 90 -3.92 8.30 8.82
N GLU A 91 -4.66 7.58 7.97
CA GLU A 91 -4.11 6.66 6.98
C GLU A 91 -3.48 7.39 5.79
N SER A 92 -4.02 8.52 5.40
CA SER A 92 -3.55 9.27 4.22
C SER A 92 -3.17 10.71 4.57
N LEU A 93 -2.25 11.29 3.80
CA LEU A 93 -1.93 12.70 3.86
C LEU A 93 -3.07 13.53 3.27
N HIS A 94 -3.56 14.53 4.02
CA HIS A 94 -4.63 15.41 3.60
C HIS A 94 -4.55 16.76 4.31
N THR A 95 -4.95 17.85 3.64
CA THR A 95 -4.88 19.22 4.19
C THR A 95 -5.70 19.39 5.47
N TRP A 96 -6.81 18.67 5.61
CA TRP A 96 -7.65 18.71 6.83
C TRP A 96 -7.04 17.98 8.03
N ASN A 97 -6.04 17.11 7.82
CA ASN A 97 -5.39 16.44 8.94
C ASN A 97 -4.78 17.44 9.92
N LEU A 98 -4.10 18.47 9.40
CA LEU A 98 -3.41 19.45 10.23
C LEU A 98 -4.36 20.20 11.17
N PRO A 99 -5.43 20.88 10.73
CA PRO A 99 -6.36 21.53 11.63
C PRO A 99 -7.07 20.55 12.58
N ILE A 100 -7.34 19.32 12.15
CA ILE A 100 -7.91 18.29 13.03
C ILE A 100 -6.88 17.95 14.14
N MET A 101 -5.61 17.69 13.81
CA MET A 101 -4.55 17.42 14.81
C MET A 101 -4.40 18.56 15.82
N MET A 102 -4.37 19.80 15.34
CA MET A 102 -4.21 20.98 16.20
C MET A 102 -5.40 21.22 17.14
N MET A 103 -6.59 20.77 16.76
CA MET A 103 -7.83 21.04 17.46
C MET A 103 -8.52 19.78 18.04
N ALA A 104 -7.91 18.61 17.92
CA ALA A 104 -8.45 17.32 18.37
C ALA A 104 -8.58 17.18 19.91
N GLY A 105 -8.09 18.14 20.67
CA GLY A 105 -8.10 18.12 22.11
C GLY A 105 -6.94 17.30 22.70
N LYS A 106 -7.26 16.29 23.52
CA LYS A 106 -6.24 15.44 24.19
C LYS A 106 -5.96 14.13 23.44
N ALA A 107 -6.63 13.89 22.32
CA ALA A 107 -6.44 12.67 21.55
C ALA A 107 -5.02 12.57 21.02
N LYS A 108 -4.38 11.42 21.21
CA LYS A 108 -3.06 11.16 20.65
C LYS A 108 -3.18 10.92 19.15
N THR A 109 -2.38 11.63 18.37
CA THR A 109 -2.48 11.63 16.90
C THR A 109 -1.39 10.78 16.26
N TYR A 110 -1.78 9.95 15.31
CA TYR A 110 -0.91 9.07 14.54
C TYR A 110 -1.08 9.38 13.05
N GLN A 111 0.00 9.75 12.37
CA GLN A 111 -0.02 10.05 10.92
C GLN A 111 0.83 9.05 10.16
N VAL A 112 0.24 8.40 9.16
CA VAL A 112 0.99 7.56 8.22
C VAL A 112 1.68 8.43 7.19
N ILE A 113 2.97 8.17 6.96
CA ILE A 113 3.74 8.68 5.83
C ILE A 113 4.07 7.52 4.92
N HIS A 114 3.50 7.53 3.71
CA HIS A 114 3.70 6.48 2.72
C HIS A 114 5.03 6.65 1.97
N GLU A 115 5.45 7.89 1.73
CA GLU A 115 6.65 8.22 0.98
C GLU A 115 7.49 9.23 1.77
N VAL A 116 8.61 8.76 2.31
CA VAL A 116 9.60 9.62 3.00
C VAL A 116 10.45 10.34 1.96
N ILE A 117 10.87 9.61 0.93
CA ILE A 117 11.60 10.12 -0.23
C ILE A 117 10.63 10.05 -1.41
N PRO A 118 10.20 11.21 -1.95
CA PRO A 118 9.33 11.24 -3.12
C PRO A 118 10.00 10.60 -4.33
N HIS A 119 9.23 9.90 -5.16
CA HIS A 119 9.75 9.33 -6.39
C HIS A 119 10.15 10.40 -7.40
N GLU A 120 11.26 10.22 -8.08
CA GLU A 120 11.69 11.11 -9.17
C GLU A 120 10.63 11.15 -10.27
N GLY A 121 10.30 12.36 -10.74
CA GLY A 121 9.29 12.57 -11.79
C GLY A 121 7.86 12.80 -11.29
N ASP A 122 7.59 12.78 -9.98
CA ASP A 122 6.28 13.16 -9.46
C ASP A 122 6.13 14.71 -9.46
N SER A 123 5.13 15.20 -10.17
CA SER A 123 4.83 16.65 -10.27
C SER A 123 4.44 17.30 -8.92
N GLN A 124 4.08 16.52 -7.92
CA GLN A 124 3.60 16.99 -6.63
C GLN A 124 4.65 16.91 -5.49
N VAL A 125 5.89 16.54 -5.79
CA VAL A 125 6.97 16.32 -4.81
C VAL A 125 7.08 17.44 -3.79
N LYS A 126 7.16 18.71 -4.23
CA LYS A 126 7.32 19.87 -3.34
C LYS A 126 6.13 20.07 -2.40
N MET A 127 4.92 19.84 -2.91
CA MET A 127 3.71 19.98 -2.12
C MET A 127 3.60 18.87 -1.08
N VAL A 128 3.87 17.64 -1.46
CA VAL A 128 3.86 16.48 -0.54
C VAL A 128 4.92 16.65 0.56
N ASP A 129 6.13 17.11 0.21
CA ASP A 129 7.19 17.36 1.20
C ASP A 129 6.80 18.48 2.18
N LEU A 130 6.20 19.57 1.70
CA LEU A 130 5.71 20.65 2.57
C LEU A 130 4.61 20.16 3.52
N MET A 131 3.67 19.36 3.00
CA MET A 131 2.61 18.78 3.81
C MET A 131 3.16 17.78 4.83
N ASN A 132 4.11 16.93 4.44
CA ASN A 132 4.79 16.02 5.35
C ASN A 132 5.48 16.80 6.49
N LYS A 133 6.22 17.87 6.18
CA LYS A 133 6.84 18.74 7.20
C LYS A 133 5.82 19.28 8.19
N ALA A 134 4.66 19.73 7.69
CA ALA A 134 3.62 20.27 8.55
C ALA A 134 3.01 19.18 9.45
N VAL A 135 2.59 18.04 8.90
CA VAL A 135 1.95 16.97 9.70
C VAL A 135 2.93 16.32 10.67
N VAL A 136 4.20 16.14 10.29
CA VAL A 136 5.26 15.62 11.18
C VAL A 136 5.48 16.51 12.40
N LYS A 137 5.37 17.84 12.21
CA LYS A 137 5.52 18.80 13.32
C LYS A 137 4.40 18.67 14.35
N PHE A 138 3.17 18.37 13.93
CA PHE A 138 1.98 18.43 14.79
C PHE A 138 1.45 17.06 15.22
N ALA A 139 1.73 15.98 14.49
CA ALA A 139 1.35 14.65 14.92
C ALA A 139 2.19 14.19 16.12
N ASP A 140 1.57 13.50 17.08
CA ASP A 140 2.31 12.93 18.21
C ASP A 140 3.20 11.77 17.77
N MET A 141 2.71 10.93 16.87
CA MET A 141 3.40 9.77 16.34
C MET A 141 3.34 9.71 14.81
N ILE A 142 4.44 9.31 14.20
CA ILE A 142 4.53 9.07 12.75
C ILE A 142 4.62 7.57 12.52
N VAL A 143 3.81 7.06 11.59
CA VAL A 143 3.76 5.65 11.26
C VAL A 143 4.34 5.43 9.87
N LEU A 144 5.35 4.56 9.77
CA LEU A 144 5.91 4.10 8.50
C LEU A 144 5.49 2.66 8.18
N ARG A 145 5.40 2.36 6.90
CA ARG A 145 5.05 1.03 6.37
C ARG A 145 6.27 0.13 6.14
N ASN A 146 7.47 0.65 6.33
CA ASN A 146 8.75 -0.04 6.20
C ASN A 146 9.73 0.44 7.28
N LYS A 147 10.79 -0.32 7.50
CA LYS A 147 11.85 0.05 8.44
C LYS A 147 13.01 0.75 7.75
N THR A 148 13.20 0.49 6.47
CA THR A 148 14.30 1.03 5.65
C THR A 148 14.42 2.54 5.75
N TYR A 149 13.30 3.26 5.70
CA TYR A 149 13.28 4.71 5.67
C TYR A 149 13.04 5.38 7.03
N ILE A 150 13.16 4.64 8.15
CA ILE A 150 13.01 5.24 9.50
C ILE A 150 14.07 6.29 9.77
N GLN A 151 15.33 5.99 9.47
CA GLN A 151 16.43 6.92 9.70
C GLN A 151 16.34 8.13 8.78
N ASP A 152 16.02 7.91 7.49
CA ASP A 152 15.81 8.99 6.53
C ASP A 152 14.68 9.95 6.98
N LEU A 153 13.59 9.40 7.54
CA LEU A 153 12.51 10.21 8.10
C LEU A 153 12.99 11.07 9.29
N ILE A 154 13.73 10.45 10.20
CA ILE A 154 14.28 11.14 11.40
C ILE A 154 15.19 12.28 10.97
N ASP A 155 16.14 12.00 10.08
CA ASP A 155 17.14 12.97 9.64
C ASP A 155 16.51 14.09 8.78
N ARG A 156 15.54 13.72 7.90
CA ARG A 156 14.90 14.70 7.00
C ARG A 156 14.03 15.72 7.72
N TYR A 157 13.34 15.29 8.78
CA TYR A 157 12.36 16.14 9.46
C TYR A 157 12.79 16.53 10.90
N ASP A 158 14.00 16.17 11.31
CA ASP A 158 14.58 16.46 12.64
C ASP A 158 13.62 16.07 13.77
N ILE A 159 13.20 14.80 13.78
CA ILE A 159 12.26 14.28 14.77
C ILE A 159 12.89 13.20 15.64
N SER A 160 12.40 13.10 16.87
CA SER A 160 12.86 12.08 17.81
C SER A 160 12.41 10.66 17.38
N ALA A 161 13.31 9.69 17.50
CA ALA A 161 13.09 8.29 17.10
C ALA A 161 11.92 7.63 17.86
N ASP A 162 11.64 8.04 19.09
CA ASP A 162 10.53 7.52 19.89
C ASP A 162 9.15 7.87 19.31
N ARG A 163 9.07 8.94 18.50
CA ARG A 163 7.84 9.31 17.76
C ARG A 163 7.61 8.49 16.51
N VAL A 164 8.60 7.78 15.99
CA VAL A 164 8.45 6.95 14.78
C VAL A 164 8.02 5.56 15.15
N LYS A 165 6.97 5.09 14.51
CA LYS A 165 6.40 3.75 14.70
C LYS A 165 6.35 3.02 13.37
N TYR A 166 6.56 1.72 13.43
CA TYR A 166 6.45 0.83 12.29
C TYR A 166 5.15 0.03 12.36
N LEU A 167 4.41 0.00 11.26
CA LEU A 167 3.24 -0.84 11.07
C LEU A 167 3.16 -1.24 9.61
N GLU A 168 3.27 -2.50 9.31
CA GLU A 168 3.27 -3.04 7.96
C GLU A 168 1.99 -2.67 7.20
N LEU A 169 2.06 -2.67 5.87
CA LEU A 169 0.87 -2.69 5.02
C LEU A 169 0.09 -3.98 5.31
N TRP A 170 -1.22 -3.95 5.17
CA TRP A 170 -2.05 -5.13 5.37
C TRP A 170 -3.13 -5.25 4.30
N ARG A 171 -3.64 -6.50 4.17
CA ARG A 171 -4.76 -6.85 3.29
C ARG A 171 -5.67 -7.85 3.99
N ARG A 172 -6.91 -7.94 3.52
CA ARG A 172 -7.79 -9.06 3.85
C ARG A 172 -7.32 -10.28 3.08
N TYR A 173 -6.87 -11.30 3.80
CA TYR A 173 -6.46 -12.56 3.20
C TYR A 173 -7.65 -13.50 3.13
N PRO A 174 -7.97 -14.10 1.95
CA PRO A 174 -8.92 -15.18 1.82
C PRO A 174 -8.33 -16.46 2.46
N GLU A 175 -9.14 -17.51 2.54
CA GLU A 175 -8.60 -18.83 2.83
C GLU A 175 -7.61 -19.27 1.75
N TYR A 176 -6.64 -20.09 2.15
CA TYR A 176 -5.64 -20.60 1.22
C TYR A 176 -6.30 -21.37 0.08
N THR A 177 -5.93 -21.05 -1.14
CA THR A 177 -6.25 -21.81 -2.33
C THR A 177 -4.95 -22.17 -3.04
N ALA A 178 -4.80 -23.45 -3.38
CA ALA A 178 -3.63 -23.93 -4.12
C ALA A 178 -3.48 -23.16 -5.44
N ALA A 179 -2.27 -22.81 -5.76
CA ALA A 179 -1.97 -22.15 -7.02
C ALA A 179 -2.13 -23.10 -8.19
N VAL A 180 -2.59 -22.57 -9.33
CA VAL A 180 -2.63 -23.30 -10.59
C VAL A 180 -1.41 -22.88 -11.41
N HIS A 181 -0.67 -23.86 -11.92
CA HIS A 181 0.51 -23.60 -12.76
C HIS A 181 0.08 -23.37 -14.21
N ASN A 182 0.11 -22.10 -14.65
CA ASN A 182 -0.42 -21.66 -15.94
C ASN A 182 0.64 -21.27 -16.96
N GLY A 183 1.92 -21.27 -16.59
CA GLY A 183 3.03 -20.88 -17.45
C GLY A 183 3.03 -19.37 -17.78
N ARG A 184 2.50 -18.52 -16.89
CA ARG A 184 2.33 -17.08 -17.12
C ARG A 184 2.95 -16.26 -16.01
N VAL A 185 3.46 -15.09 -16.38
CA VAL A 185 4.07 -14.10 -15.47
C VAL A 185 3.23 -12.82 -15.49
N LEU A 186 2.95 -12.27 -14.33
CA LEU A 186 2.15 -11.05 -14.17
C LEU A 186 3.01 -9.85 -13.80
N PHE A 187 2.87 -8.76 -14.55
CA PHE A 187 3.20 -7.40 -14.12
C PHE A 187 1.89 -6.64 -13.91
N PHE A 188 1.67 -6.11 -12.70
CA PHE A 188 0.41 -5.47 -12.34
C PHE A 188 0.58 -4.09 -11.72
N GLY A 189 -0.40 -3.21 -12.00
CA GLY A 189 -0.56 -1.90 -11.37
C GLY A 189 -0.21 -0.75 -12.30
N ARG A 190 -0.44 0.50 -11.83
CA ARG A 190 -0.26 1.69 -12.65
C ARG A 190 1.13 1.74 -13.31
N ILE A 191 1.17 1.83 -14.62
CA ILE A 191 2.38 1.83 -15.44
C ILE A 191 2.95 3.24 -15.45
N ASN A 192 3.98 3.47 -14.63
CA ASN A 192 4.67 4.75 -14.46
C ASN A 192 6.19 4.55 -14.37
N PRO A 193 7.01 5.62 -14.44
CA PRO A 193 8.48 5.51 -14.55
C PRO A 193 9.13 4.69 -13.42
N TYR A 194 8.71 4.89 -12.16
CA TYR A 194 9.35 4.20 -11.04
C TYR A 194 9.12 2.69 -11.02
N LYS A 195 8.08 2.21 -11.72
CA LYS A 195 7.77 0.76 -11.81
C LYS A 195 8.64 0.00 -12.81
N GLY A 196 9.58 0.67 -13.47
CA GLY A 196 10.60 0.02 -14.28
C GLY A 196 10.03 -0.67 -15.53
N VAL A 197 9.16 0.01 -16.26
CA VAL A 197 8.55 -0.54 -17.49
C VAL A 197 9.59 -0.72 -18.60
N ASP A 198 10.65 0.09 -18.58
CA ASP A 198 11.80 -0.08 -19.47
C ASP A 198 12.53 -1.39 -19.16
N ASN A 199 12.74 -1.69 -17.87
CA ASN A 199 13.31 -2.97 -17.43
C ASN A 199 12.40 -4.12 -17.85
N LEU A 200 11.07 -3.97 -17.68
CA LEU A 200 10.09 -4.98 -18.10
C LEU A 200 10.23 -5.29 -19.60
N LEU A 201 10.34 -4.27 -20.45
CA LEU A 201 10.48 -4.46 -21.89
C LEU A 201 11.75 -5.25 -22.24
N GLU A 202 12.87 -4.96 -21.59
CA GLU A 202 14.13 -5.69 -21.79
C GLU A 202 14.00 -7.14 -21.29
N ILE A 203 13.44 -7.37 -20.11
CA ILE A 203 13.21 -8.71 -19.55
C ILE A 203 12.31 -9.54 -20.46
N VAL A 204 11.23 -8.96 -20.98
CA VAL A 204 10.32 -9.62 -21.93
C VAL A 204 11.07 -10.09 -23.18
N ARG A 205 11.91 -9.23 -23.75
CA ARG A 205 12.74 -9.56 -24.94
C ARG A 205 13.78 -10.64 -24.67
N LEU A 206 14.32 -10.67 -23.46
CA LEU A 206 15.26 -11.71 -23.01
C LEU A 206 14.57 -13.06 -22.73
N CYS A 207 13.23 -13.08 -22.62
CA CYS A 207 12.44 -14.27 -22.29
C CYS A 207 11.32 -14.53 -23.33
N PRO A 208 11.67 -14.80 -24.62
CA PRO A 208 10.68 -14.90 -25.70
C PRO A 208 9.68 -16.06 -25.54
N ASP A 209 10.06 -17.09 -24.80
CA ASP A 209 9.24 -18.29 -24.58
C ASP A 209 8.31 -18.19 -23.37
N ILE A 210 8.48 -17.16 -22.52
CA ILE A 210 7.65 -16.91 -21.35
C ILE A 210 6.49 -15.97 -21.72
N LYS A 211 5.29 -16.28 -21.27
CA LYS A 211 4.09 -15.46 -21.51
C LYS A 211 3.91 -14.44 -20.39
N PHE A 212 3.77 -13.16 -20.76
CA PHE A 212 3.58 -12.06 -19.82
C PHE A 212 2.16 -11.48 -19.94
N ASP A 213 1.50 -11.34 -18.80
CA ASP A 213 0.33 -10.49 -18.65
C ASP A 213 0.78 -9.15 -18.04
N VAL A 214 0.60 -8.07 -18.79
CA VAL A 214 0.93 -6.71 -18.37
C VAL A 214 -0.36 -5.94 -18.20
N ILE A 215 -0.72 -5.61 -16.97
CA ILE A 215 -2.02 -5.05 -16.63
C ILE A 215 -1.87 -3.78 -15.81
N GLY A 216 -2.42 -2.69 -16.31
CA GLY A 216 -2.50 -1.45 -15.55
C GLY A 216 -2.59 -0.18 -16.38
N ARG A 217 -3.21 0.83 -15.79
CA ARG A 217 -3.36 2.13 -16.42
C ARG A 217 -2.00 2.77 -16.71
N VAL A 218 -1.83 3.23 -17.94
CA VAL A 218 -0.58 3.81 -18.46
C VAL A 218 -0.51 5.31 -18.15
N ASP A 219 0.58 5.74 -17.56
CA ASP A 219 0.92 7.15 -17.44
C ASP A 219 1.35 7.71 -18.81
N SER A 220 1.01 8.97 -19.09
CA SER A 220 1.29 9.62 -20.39
C SER A 220 2.76 9.56 -20.80
N GLN A 221 3.68 9.57 -19.83
CA GLN A 221 5.13 9.48 -20.05
C GLN A 221 5.58 8.10 -20.54
N MET A 222 4.76 7.05 -20.35
CA MET A 222 5.14 5.66 -20.65
C MET A 222 4.51 5.13 -21.95
N GLN A 223 3.80 5.95 -22.70
CA GLN A 223 3.08 5.55 -23.92
C GLN A 223 4.00 4.90 -24.96
N GLU A 224 5.21 5.45 -25.15
CA GLU A 224 6.17 4.93 -26.13
C GLU A 224 6.63 3.51 -25.77
N VAL A 225 7.07 3.31 -24.51
CA VAL A 225 7.56 2.01 -24.04
C VAL A 225 6.44 0.97 -24.05
N VAL A 226 5.25 1.36 -23.62
CA VAL A 226 4.06 0.49 -23.65
C VAL A 226 3.69 0.13 -25.10
N GLY A 227 3.83 1.08 -26.04
CA GLY A 227 3.64 0.81 -27.46
C GLY A 227 4.68 -0.19 -28.03
N GLN A 228 5.87 -0.27 -27.45
CA GLN A 228 6.84 -1.31 -27.79
C GLN A 228 6.47 -2.66 -27.15
N LEU A 229 6.08 -2.68 -25.86
CA LEU A 229 5.60 -3.88 -25.18
C LEU A 229 4.41 -4.53 -25.92
N ALA A 230 3.47 -3.72 -26.42
CA ALA A 230 2.32 -4.22 -27.16
C ALA A 230 2.66 -4.95 -28.48
N LYS A 231 3.89 -4.76 -29.01
CA LYS A 231 4.37 -5.44 -30.22
C LYS A 231 5.06 -6.77 -29.93
N GLU A 232 5.41 -7.04 -28.68
CA GLU A 232 6.06 -8.29 -28.29
C GLU A 232 5.05 -9.45 -28.31
N LYS A 233 5.36 -10.52 -29.03
CA LYS A 233 4.44 -11.65 -29.27
C LYS A 233 4.06 -12.44 -28.02
N ASN A 234 4.91 -12.37 -27.00
CA ASN A 234 4.75 -13.04 -25.72
C ASN A 234 4.09 -12.17 -24.65
N VAL A 235 3.62 -10.96 -24.99
CA VAL A 235 2.94 -10.03 -24.09
C VAL A 235 1.45 -9.96 -24.39
N LYS A 236 0.64 -10.12 -23.35
CA LYS A 236 -0.77 -9.72 -23.35
C LYS A 236 -0.90 -8.45 -22.52
N LEU A 237 -1.16 -7.33 -23.18
CA LEU A 237 -1.31 -6.02 -22.55
C LEU A 237 -2.80 -5.71 -22.30
N ASN A 238 -3.12 -5.28 -21.07
CA ASN A 238 -4.37 -4.62 -20.73
C ASN A 238 -4.04 -3.29 -20.03
N ASN A 239 -4.28 -2.18 -20.70
CA ASN A 239 -3.99 -0.81 -20.23
C ASN A 239 -5.24 -0.06 -19.73
N ASP A 240 -6.37 -0.75 -19.59
CA ASP A 240 -7.61 -0.20 -19.06
C ASP A 240 -7.66 -0.29 -17.52
N TYR A 241 -8.67 0.37 -16.96
CA TYR A 241 -9.01 0.17 -15.56
C TYR A 241 -9.61 -1.22 -15.37
N VAL A 242 -9.06 -1.96 -14.42
CA VAL A 242 -9.55 -3.32 -14.09
C VAL A 242 -10.37 -3.29 -12.80
N THR A 243 -11.41 -4.11 -12.77
CA THR A 243 -12.24 -4.35 -11.59
C THR A 243 -11.49 -5.21 -10.55
N ASP A 244 -11.99 -5.27 -9.32
CA ASP A 244 -11.42 -6.14 -8.29
C ASP A 244 -11.50 -7.63 -8.68
N GLU A 245 -12.51 -8.04 -9.45
CA GLU A 245 -12.63 -9.39 -9.97
C GLU A 245 -11.58 -9.68 -11.04
N GLU A 246 -11.40 -8.78 -12.01
CA GLU A 246 -10.35 -8.92 -13.03
C GLU A 246 -8.95 -8.87 -12.41
N MET A 247 -8.73 -8.04 -11.38
CA MET A 247 -7.49 -8.05 -10.61
C MET A 247 -7.27 -9.41 -9.97
N ARG A 248 -8.25 -9.94 -9.24
CA ARG A 248 -8.16 -11.26 -8.62
C ARG A 248 -7.82 -12.33 -9.67
N ASP A 249 -8.52 -12.32 -10.80
CA ASP A 249 -8.34 -13.29 -11.87
C ASP A 249 -6.95 -13.20 -12.49
N ALA A 250 -6.38 -12.00 -12.64
CA ALA A 250 -5.00 -11.80 -13.08
C ALA A 250 -4.00 -12.49 -12.15
N PHE A 251 -4.13 -12.28 -10.84
CA PHE A 251 -3.26 -12.94 -9.87
C PHE A 251 -3.48 -14.44 -9.79
N VAL A 252 -4.71 -14.91 -9.86
CA VAL A 252 -5.02 -16.36 -9.80
C VAL A 252 -4.54 -17.10 -11.06
N ASN A 253 -4.46 -16.43 -12.21
CA ASN A 253 -4.07 -17.01 -13.47
C ASN A 253 -2.59 -16.79 -13.87
N CYS A 254 -1.75 -16.36 -12.96
CA CYS A 254 -0.30 -16.32 -13.18
C CYS A 254 0.43 -17.26 -12.23
N ASP A 255 1.68 -17.61 -12.56
CA ASP A 255 2.56 -18.38 -11.69
C ASP A 255 3.41 -17.43 -10.83
N TRP A 256 4.04 -16.47 -11.46
CA TRP A 256 4.93 -15.52 -10.81
C TRP A 256 4.46 -14.09 -11.04
N VAL A 257 4.66 -13.25 -10.02
CA VAL A 257 4.49 -11.81 -10.14
C VAL A 257 5.86 -11.15 -10.18
N ILE A 258 6.09 -10.27 -11.16
CA ILE A 258 7.36 -9.57 -11.30
C ILE A 258 7.26 -8.11 -10.90
N VAL A 259 8.31 -7.65 -10.23
CA VAL A 259 8.40 -6.30 -9.66
C VAL A 259 9.76 -5.69 -10.04
N PRO A 260 9.98 -5.34 -11.33
CA PRO A 260 11.25 -4.83 -11.85
C PRO A 260 11.40 -3.33 -11.62
N TYR A 261 11.03 -2.84 -10.42
CA TYR A 261 10.93 -1.42 -10.11
C TYR A 261 12.29 -0.73 -10.04
N ASN A 262 12.32 0.56 -10.44
CA ASN A 262 13.49 1.42 -10.29
C ASN A 262 13.61 1.98 -8.86
N SER A 263 12.50 2.18 -8.18
CA SER A 263 12.46 2.60 -6.78
C SER A 263 11.16 2.20 -6.11
N ALA A 264 11.18 1.98 -4.80
CA ALA A 264 9.97 1.70 -4.04
C ALA A 264 10.14 1.99 -2.54
N SER A 265 9.18 2.65 -1.94
CA SER A 265 9.05 2.73 -0.48
C SER A 265 8.40 1.45 0.08
N GLN A 266 7.57 0.81 -0.71
CA GLN A 266 6.91 -0.48 -0.48
C GLN A 266 6.16 -0.90 -1.75
N SER A 267 5.74 -2.16 -1.83
CA SER A 267 4.88 -2.63 -2.92
C SER A 267 3.62 -3.30 -2.38
N GLY A 268 2.46 -2.72 -2.65
CA GLY A 268 1.16 -3.38 -2.43
C GLY A 268 1.01 -4.63 -3.28
N ILE A 269 1.61 -4.62 -4.48
CA ILE A 269 1.55 -5.74 -5.45
C ILE A 269 2.19 -7.01 -4.88
N ILE A 270 3.30 -6.91 -4.13
CA ILE A 270 3.90 -8.05 -3.45
C ILE A 270 2.94 -8.63 -2.40
N VAL A 271 2.28 -7.77 -1.64
CA VAL A 271 1.30 -8.21 -0.63
C VAL A 271 0.08 -8.86 -1.29
N ASP A 272 -0.39 -8.31 -2.41
CA ASP A 272 -1.49 -8.88 -3.19
C ASP A 272 -1.07 -10.20 -3.87
N ALA A 273 0.17 -10.32 -4.37
CA ALA A 273 0.69 -11.57 -4.90
C ALA A 273 0.63 -12.69 -3.83
N TYR A 274 1.13 -12.44 -2.65
CA TYR A 274 1.10 -13.41 -1.56
C TYR A 274 -0.33 -13.76 -1.11
N LYS A 275 -1.24 -12.80 -1.13
CA LYS A 275 -2.67 -13.00 -0.85
C LYS A 275 -3.28 -14.08 -1.74
N TYR A 276 -2.81 -14.18 -2.98
CA TYR A 276 -3.25 -15.16 -3.97
C TYR A 276 -2.27 -16.32 -4.17
N SER A 277 -1.38 -16.56 -3.21
CA SER A 277 -0.39 -17.65 -3.25
C SER A 277 0.60 -17.51 -4.43
N ARG A 278 0.95 -16.29 -4.83
CA ARG A 278 1.89 -16.06 -5.94
C ARG A 278 3.24 -15.62 -5.40
N PRO A 279 4.31 -16.38 -5.64
CA PRO A 279 5.65 -15.94 -5.34
C PRO A 279 6.06 -14.81 -6.28
N VAL A 280 7.10 -14.05 -5.87
CA VAL A 280 7.50 -12.85 -6.58
C VAL A 280 8.97 -12.92 -7.02
N ILE A 281 9.28 -12.24 -8.15
CA ILE A 281 10.66 -11.91 -8.52
C ILE A 281 10.74 -10.40 -8.58
N ALA A 282 11.68 -9.81 -7.84
CA ALA A 282 11.74 -8.37 -7.71
C ALA A 282 13.19 -7.85 -7.77
N PHE A 283 13.37 -6.60 -8.19
CA PHE A 283 14.62 -5.90 -7.92
C PHE A 283 14.71 -5.51 -6.45
N ALA A 284 15.93 -5.63 -5.91
CA ALA A 284 16.27 -5.24 -4.54
C ALA A 284 16.39 -3.72 -4.41
N VAL A 285 15.28 -2.99 -4.59
CA VAL A 285 15.22 -1.53 -4.49
C VAL A 285 14.45 -1.06 -3.26
N GLY A 286 14.93 -0.01 -2.62
CA GLY A 286 14.26 0.62 -1.48
C GLY A 286 13.87 -0.38 -0.40
N ALA A 287 12.60 -0.43 -0.02
CA ALA A 287 12.11 -1.34 1.02
C ALA A 287 11.56 -2.69 0.47
N ILE A 288 11.71 -2.98 -0.83
CA ILE A 288 11.31 -4.28 -1.39
C ILE A 288 11.97 -5.47 -0.68
N PRO A 289 13.30 -5.43 -0.32
CA PRO A 289 13.93 -6.53 0.42
C PRO A 289 13.25 -6.89 1.75
N GLU A 290 12.59 -5.94 2.40
CA GLU A 290 11.83 -6.25 3.63
C GLU A 290 10.57 -7.10 3.36
N GLN A 291 10.09 -7.13 2.11
CA GLN A 291 8.82 -7.78 1.74
C GLN A 291 9.02 -9.20 1.22
N VAL A 292 10.23 -9.59 0.84
CA VAL A 292 10.53 -10.90 0.26
C VAL A 292 11.37 -11.73 1.22
N ASP A 293 10.88 -12.91 1.59
CA ASP A 293 11.71 -13.95 2.24
C ASP A 293 12.41 -14.74 1.12
N VAL A 294 13.68 -14.35 0.88
CA VAL A 294 14.46 -14.79 -0.29
C VAL A 294 14.57 -16.32 -0.34
N ASP A 295 14.46 -16.87 -1.52
CA ASP A 295 14.49 -18.31 -1.83
C ASP A 295 13.33 -19.12 -1.24
N LYS A 296 12.35 -18.44 -0.60
CA LYS A 296 11.16 -19.11 -0.02
C LYS A 296 9.85 -18.51 -0.52
N SER A 297 9.68 -17.18 -0.43
CA SER A 297 8.48 -16.50 -0.93
C SER A 297 8.69 -15.87 -2.30
N GLY A 298 9.92 -15.91 -2.80
CA GLY A 298 10.33 -15.30 -4.07
C GLY A 298 11.82 -15.04 -4.14
N TYR A 299 12.23 -14.29 -5.16
CA TYR A 299 13.62 -14.00 -5.46
C TYR A 299 13.89 -12.51 -5.55
N LEU A 300 15.08 -12.10 -5.13
CA LEU A 300 15.59 -10.75 -5.30
C LEU A 300 16.76 -10.74 -6.29
N VAL A 301 16.75 -9.76 -7.17
CA VAL A 301 17.82 -9.50 -8.13
C VAL A 301 18.35 -8.09 -7.91
N GLU A 302 19.63 -7.86 -8.16
CA GLU A 302 20.23 -6.54 -8.09
C GLU A 302 19.53 -5.55 -9.03
N ALA A 303 19.33 -4.33 -8.56
CA ALA A 303 18.60 -3.28 -9.28
C ALA A 303 19.24 -3.00 -10.65
N GLY A 304 18.47 -3.04 -11.73
CA GLY A 304 18.89 -2.74 -13.09
C GLY A 304 19.61 -3.90 -13.81
N ASP A 305 19.86 -5.03 -13.15
CA ASP A 305 20.42 -6.21 -13.82
C ASP A 305 19.31 -7.03 -14.50
N ASN A 306 18.84 -6.52 -15.65
CA ASN A 306 17.77 -7.15 -16.43
C ASN A 306 18.14 -8.53 -16.95
N LYS A 307 19.45 -8.79 -17.23
CA LYS A 307 19.91 -10.11 -17.69
C LYS A 307 19.78 -11.14 -16.59
N LYS A 308 20.27 -10.81 -15.39
CA LYS A 308 20.17 -11.71 -14.23
C LYS A 308 18.71 -11.89 -13.79
N PHE A 309 17.88 -10.86 -13.95
CA PHE A 309 16.43 -10.99 -13.71
C PHE A 309 15.80 -11.99 -14.69
N ALA A 310 16.11 -11.89 -15.97
CA ALA A 310 15.63 -12.84 -16.99
C ALA A 310 16.14 -14.27 -16.76
N GLU A 311 17.41 -14.45 -16.34
CA GLU A 311 17.96 -15.75 -15.95
C GLU A 311 17.20 -16.35 -14.77
N LYS A 312 17.00 -15.56 -13.70
CA LYS A 312 16.25 -15.99 -12.51
C LYS A 312 14.78 -16.30 -12.84
N LEU A 313 14.16 -15.52 -13.74
CA LEU A 313 12.81 -15.78 -14.19
C LEU A 313 12.70 -17.11 -14.96
N LYS A 314 13.65 -17.40 -15.86
CA LYS A 314 13.68 -18.68 -16.59
C LYS A 314 13.87 -19.87 -15.64
N GLU A 315 14.77 -19.73 -14.66
CA GLU A 315 14.96 -20.72 -13.60
C GLU A 315 13.66 -20.96 -12.83
N ALA A 316 13.03 -19.90 -12.35
CA ALA A 316 11.77 -19.96 -11.60
C ALA A 316 10.60 -20.55 -12.40
N MET A 317 10.57 -20.33 -13.73
CA MET A 317 9.55 -20.91 -14.61
C MET A 317 9.83 -22.37 -15.00
N SER A 318 11.05 -22.88 -14.71
CA SER A 318 11.45 -24.26 -15.01
C SER A 318 11.31 -25.22 -13.83
N VAL A 319 10.96 -24.73 -12.63
CA VAL A 319 10.75 -25.58 -11.45
C VAL A 319 9.57 -26.55 -11.72
N ASP A 320 9.64 -27.72 -11.16
CA ASP A 320 8.55 -28.67 -11.27
C ASP A 320 7.33 -28.24 -10.43
N LYS A 321 6.22 -28.95 -10.62
CA LYS A 321 4.97 -28.60 -9.95
C LYS A 321 5.05 -28.71 -8.43
N ASP A 322 5.76 -29.68 -7.88
CA ASP A 322 5.81 -29.92 -6.43
C ASP A 322 6.69 -28.85 -5.76
N GLU A 323 7.78 -28.45 -6.39
CA GLU A 323 8.61 -27.33 -5.97
C GLU A 323 7.84 -26.02 -6.04
N TYR A 324 7.16 -25.74 -7.14
CA TYR A 324 6.31 -24.57 -7.29
C TYR A 324 5.21 -24.50 -6.23
N ASP A 325 4.49 -25.61 -5.99
CA ASP A 325 3.44 -25.69 -4.97
C ASP A 325 4.00 -25.41 -3.55
N THR A 326 5.24 -25.82 -3.30
CA THR A 326 5.93 -25.54 -2.02
C THR A 326 6.23 -24.04 -1.86
N ILE A 327 6.81 -23.40 -2.87
CA ILE A 327 7.12 -21.96 -2.89
C ILE A 327 5.83 -21.15 -2.79
N SER A 328 4.83 -21.48 -3.57
CA SER A 328 3.53 -20.83 -3.62
C SER A 328 2.81 -20.88 -2.26
N ARG A 329 2.77 -22.05 -1.64
CA ARG A 329 2.20 -22.23 -0.30
C ARG A 329 2.94 -21.40 0.74
N TYR A 330 4.27 -21.41 0.67
CA TYR A 330 5.09 -20.60 1.58
C TYR A 330 4.83 -19.11 1.40
N ALA A 331 4.73 -18.62 0.17
CA ALA A 331 4.42 -17.22 -0.13
C ALA A 331 3.10 -16.78 0.53
N TYR A 332 2.04 -17.59 0.44
CA TYR A 332 0.79 -17.33 1.15
C TYR A 332 0.95 -17.34 2.66
N GLN A 333 1.62 -18.33 3.23
CA GLN A 333 1.83 -18.45 4.70
C GLN A 333 2.63 -17.27 5.24
N TYR A 334 3.72 -16.90 4.57
CA TYR A 334 4.53 -15.73 4.90
C TYR A 334 3.72 -14.44 4.82
N GLY A 335 3.02 -14.24 3.69
CA GLY A 335 2.18 -13.06 3.47
C GLY A 335 1.03 -12.96 4.48
N SER A 336 0.30 -14.04 4.71
CA SER A 336 -0.79 -14.10 5.69
C SER A 336 -0.32 -13.79 7.10
N LYS A 337 0.79 -14.39 7.55
CA LYS A 337 1.38 -14.12 8.86
C LYS A 337 1.80 -12.66 9.03
N LYS A 338 2.36 -12.05 7.99
CA LYS A 338 2.95 -10.71 8.05
C LYS A 338 1.93 -9.62 7.73
N TYR A 339 1.07 -9.82 6.73
CA TYR A 339 0.25 -8.79 6.11
C TYR A 339 -1.27 -8.98 6.29
N ALA A 340 -1.74 -10.06 6.94
CA ALA A 340 -3.17 -10.19 7.18
C ALA A 340 -3.69 -9.11 8.14
N THR A 341 -4.89 -8.60 7.86
CA THR A 341 -5.54 -7.53 8.64
C THR A 341 -5.62 -7.87 10.13
N SER A 342 -5.92 -9.13 10.50
CA SER A 342 -6.00 -9.55 11.91
C SER A 342 -4.68 -9.33 12.66
N GLY A 343 -3.56 -9.76 12.08
CA GLY A 343 -2.23 -9.55 12.67
C GLY A 343 -1.84 -8.05 12.72
N ALA A 344 -2.19 -7.28 11.71
CA ALA A 344 -1.96 -5.84 11.70
C ALA A 344 -2.75 -5.12 12.79
N VAL A 345 -4.00 -5.52 13.02
CA VAL A 345 -4.87 -4.97 14.09
C VAL A 345 -4.28 -5.26 15.47
N GLU A 346 -3.78 -6.47 15.72
CA GLU A 346 -3.12 -6.79 16.99
C GLU A 346 -1.89 -5.89 17.24
N ARG A 347 -1.06 -5.68 16.21
CA ARG A 347 0.10 -4.78 16.29
C ARG A 347 -0.31 -3.33 16.50
N PHE A 348 -1.35 -2.88 15.81
CA PHE A 348 -1.88 -1.52 15.96
C PHE A 348 -2.46 -1.29 17.36
N VAL A 349 -3.24 -2.23 17.89
CA VAL A 349 -3.76 -2.14 19.27
C VAL A 349 -2.62 -2.06 20.29
N LYS A 350 -1.57 -2.88 20.14
CA LYS A 350 -0.36 -2.78 20.98
C LYS A 350 0.34 -1.42 20.85
N LEU A 351 0.36 -0.85 19.64
CA LEU A 351 0.94 0.47 19.39
C LEU A 351 0.13 1.57 20.12
N LEU A 352 -1.19 1.51 20.09
CA LEU A 352 -2.06 2.42 20.82
C LEU A 352 -1.88 2.30 22.34
N GLU A 353 -1.80 1.07 22.87
CA GLU A 353 -1.64 0.79 24.32
C GLU A 353 -0.26 1.22 24.85
N ASN A 354 0.80 1.02 24.07
CA ASN A 354 2.16 1.43 24.44
C ASN A 354 2.37 2.96 24.31
N GLY A 355 1.55 3.63 23.54
CA GLY A 355 1.55 5.07 23.43
C GLY A 355 1.10 5.78 24.72
N ASP A 356 0.40 5.09 25.61
CA ASP A 356 -0.13 5.63 26.87
C ASP A 356 0.85 5.52 28.05
N ARG A 357 1.98 4.81 27.91
CA ARG A 357 2.98 4.68 28.96
C ARG A 357 3.93 5.90 28.93
N LYS A 358 3.51 6.98 29.57
CA LYS A 358 4.37 8.05 30.08
C LYS A 358 4.29 8.08 31.60
#